data_edb7c2fdb2cd5c74b66506dc84482344
#
_entry.id   edb7c2fdb2cd5c74b66506dc84482344
#
_cell.length_a   1.000
_cell.length_b   1.000
_cell.length_c   1.000
_cell.angle_alpha   90.00
_cell.angle_beta   90.00
_cell.angle_gamma   90.00
#
_symmetry.space_group_name_H-M   'P 1'
#
loop_
_entity.id
_entity.type
_entity.pdbx_description
1 polymer ?
#
loop_
_entity_poly.entity_id
_entity_poly.type
_entity_poly.pdbx_seq_one_letter_code
_entity_poly.pdbx_strand_id
1 'polypeptide(L)'
;MKTWQKVLIPTLIVLIIGGIYLFSVYKQRQNPGVIPQNDASQTLSKDDLAVVRAFFPQHFEDLQRLDGTRVWMKNGYTMPYFPYEKEKVEFGKRVGLLLPAQALDVKKIVKSAVPASVDDALEHGTRQVFAVFEVPGSSGQFATPIGALQGSQEAYFTDLLFFYDDPHTIYDHWPKDVWTAVDAHQVKPGMSELETRMSI
;
A
#
# COMPACT_ATOMS: atom_id res chain seq x y z
N MET A 1 59.03 -13.15 -30.02
CA MET A 1 58.41 -12.03 -29.27
C MET A 1 59.11 -11.99 -27.93
N LYS A 2 59.71 -10.86 -27.54
CA LYS A 2 60.33 -10.70 -26.22
C LYS A 2 59.27 -10.79 -25.12
N THR A 3 59.56 -11.42 -23.99
CA THR A 3 58.67 -11.70 -22.87
C THR A 3 57.87 -10.47 -22.42
N TRP A 4 58.46 -9.29 -22.53
CA TRP A 4 57.87 -8.00 -22.22
C TRP A 4 56.65 -7.62 -23.09
N GLN A 5 56.71 -8.01 -24.39
CA GLN A 5 55.59 -7.76 -25.32
C GLN A 5 54.35 -8.59 -25.02
N LYS A 6 54.52 -9.78 -24.40
CA LYS A 6 53.41 -10.66 -24.01
C LYS A 6 52.60 -10.10 -22.85
N VAL A 7 53.16 -9.21 -22.04
CA VAL A 7 52.47 -8.57 -20.91
C VAL A 7 51.95 -7.18 -21.32
N LEU A 8 52.71 -6.42 -22.09
CA LEU A 8 52.34 -5.05 -22.48
C LEU A 8 51.11 -4.99 -23.39
N ILE A 9 50.97 -5.93 -24.33
CA ILE A 9 49.89 -5.93 -25.30
C ILE A 9 48.52 -6.15 -24.60
N PRO A 10 48.32 -7.18 -23.75
CA PRO A 10 47.05 -7.36 -23.07
C PRO A 10 46.73 -6.23 -22.08
N THR A 11 47.75 -5.68 -21.40
CA THR A 11 47.53 -4.54 -20.50
C THR A 11 47.05 -3.30 -21.25
N LEU A 12 47.64 -3.02 -22.42
CA LEU A 12 47.23 -1.89 -23.26
C LEU A 12 45.78 -2.06 -23.77
N ILE A 13 45.41 -3.29 -24.16
CA ILE A 13 44.04 -3.60 -24.59
C ILE A 13 43.02 -3.34 -23.47
N VAL A 14 43.33 -3.78 -22.25
CA VAL A 14 42.45 -3.56 -21.09
C VAL A 14 42.30 -2.07 -20.78
N LEU A 15 43.39 -1.29 -20.87
CA LEU A 15 43.33 0.16 -20.65
C LEU A 15 42.49 0.88 -21.73
N ILE A 16 42.60 0.45 -23.00
CA ILE A 16 41.81 1.02 -24.09
C ILE A 16 40.33 0.70 -23.91
N ILE A 17 39.98 -0.54 -23.58
CA ILE A 17 38.60 -0.96 -23.35
C ILE A 17 38.04 -0.21 -22.14
N GLY A 18 38.79 -0.12 -21.04
CA GLY A 18 38.41 0.64 -19.84
C GLY A 18 38.21 2.14 -20.14
N GLY A 19 39.10 2.73 -20.94
CA GLY A 19 38.98 4.12 -21.37
C GLY A 19 37.73 4.38 -22.21
N ILE A 20 37.46 3.50 -23.19
CA ILE A 20 36.22 3.59 -24.00
C ILE A 20 34.95 3.46 -23.12
N TYR A 21 34.94 2.52 -22.17
CA TYR A 21 33.83 2.35 -21.25
C TYR A 21 33.61 3.59 -20.38
N LEU A 22 34.66 4.12 -19.76
CA LEU A 22 34.58 5.33 -18.94
C LEU A 22 34.11 6.54 -19.76
N PHE A 23 34.64 6.67 -21.01
CA PHE A 23 34.20 7.75 -21.89
C PHE A 23 32.74 7.61 -22.31
N SER A 24 32.28 6.39 -22.56
CA SER A 24 30.86 6.11 -22.86
C SER A 24 29.94 6.49 -21.66
N VAL A 25 30.32 6.07 -20.46
CA VAL A 25 29.57 6.39 -19.23
C VAL A 25 29.60 7.91 -18.95
N TYR A 26 30.75 8.56 -19.15
CA TYR A 26 30.88 10.01 -19.00
C TYR A 26 29.98 10.76 -19.99
N LYS A 27 29.98 10.35 -21.27
CA LYS A 27 29.14 10.92 -22.32
C LYS A 27 27.63 10.69 -22.03
N GLN A 28 27.29 9.52 -21.50
CA GLN A 28 25.91 9.20 -21.11
C GLN A 28 25.43 10.04 -19.90
N ARG A 29 26.32 10.40 -18.99
CA ARG A 29 26.05 11.31 -17.88
C ARG A 29 25.95 12.79 -18.29
N GLN A 30 26.69 13.20 -19.33
CA GLN A 30 26.61 14.58 -19.87
C GLN A 30 25.39 14.79 -20.78
N ASN A 31 24.90 13.74 -21.40
CA ASN A 31 23.61 13.72 -22.06
C ASN A 31 22.67 12.84 -21.21
N PRO A 32 22.16 13.29 -20.08
CA PRO A 32 21.00 12.66 -19.50
C PRO A 32 19.97 12.65 -20.62
N GLY A 33 19.60 11.44 -21.08
CA GLY A 33 18.63 11.30 -22.15
C GLY A 33 17.53 12.28 -21.86
N VAL A 34 17.17 13.10 -22.83
CA VAL A 34 16.05 14.05 -22.69
C VAL A 34 14.93 13.20 -22.17
N ILE A 35 14.69 13.29 -20.86
CA ILE A 35 13.43 12.80 -20.29
C ILE A 35 12.42 13.50 -21.18
N PRO A 36 11.61 12.77 -21.99
CA PRO A 36 10.60 13.44 -22.77
C PRO A 36 9.86 14.31 -21.77
N GLN A 37 10.16 15.62 -21.77
CA GLN A 37 9.27 16.57 -21.16
C GLN A 37 7.99 16.34 -21.93
N ASN A 38 7.08 15.63 -21.28
CA ASN A 38 5.70 15.68 -21.69
C ASN A 38 5.33 17.14 -21.51
N ASP A 39 5.45 17.92 -22.59
CA ASP A 39 5.03 19.31 -22.69
C ASP A 39 3.49 19.45 -22.64
N ALA A 40 2.80 18.36 -22.35
CA ALA A 40 1.53 18.50 -21.68
C ALA A 40 1.83 19.11 -20.31
N SER A 41 1.59 20.41 -20.15
CA SER A 41 1.24 20.98 -18.86
C SER A 41 0.17 20.04 -18.28
N GLN A 42 0.61 19.04 -17.53
CA GLN A 42 -0.29 18.18 -16.76
C GLN A 42 -0.90 19.16 -15.76
N THR A 43 -2.03 19.74 -16.14
CA THR A 43 -2.91 20.35 -15.16
C THR A 43 -3.20 19.23 -14.18
N LEU A 44 -2.59 19.31 -12.98
CA LEU A 44 -2.85 18.38 -11.89
C LEU A 44 -4.36 18.21 -11.79
N SER A 45 -4.81 16.98 -11.80
CA SER A 45 -6.22 16.71 -11.61
C SER A 45 -6.61 17.15 -10.19
N LYS A 46 -7.87 17.40 -9.94
CA LYS A 46 -8.32 17.71 -8.57
C LYS A 46 -8.03 16.54 -7.63
N ASP A 47 -8.01 15.30 -8.14
CA ASP A 47 -7.64 14.10 -7.39
C ASP A 47 -6.19 14.17 -6.91
N ASP A 48 -5.26 14.68 -7.76
CA ASP A 48 -3.84 14.85 -7.40
C ASP A 48 -3.61 15.94 -6.34
N LEU A 49 -4.58 16.84 -6.18
CA LEU A 49 -4.55 17.91 -5.18
C LEU A 49 -5.22 17.52 -3.87
N ALA A 50 -5.87 16.36 -3.81
CA ALA A 50 -6.54 15.88 -2.60
C ALA A 50 -5.52 15.59 -1.50
N VAL A 51 -5.72 16.20 -0.34
CA VAL A 51 -4.84 16.02 0.81
C VAL A 51 -5.34 14.83 1.64
N VAL A 52 -4.57 13.75 1.63
CA VAL A 52 -4.84 12.55 2.42
C VAL A 52 -3.99 12.59 3.68
N ARG A 53 -4.64 12.55 4.84
CA ARG A 53 -3.95 12.49 6.12
C ARG A 53 -3.22 11.15 6.26
N ALA A 54 -1.98 11.19 6.80
CA ALA A 54 -1.18 10.03 7.16
C ALA A 54 -0.93 10.00 8.66
N PHE A 55 -0.68 8.81 9.20
CA PHE A 55 -0.56 8.58 10.64
C PHE A 55 0.87 8.19 11.04
N PHE A 56 1.57 7.41 10.23
CA PHE A 56 2.96 6.96 10.40
C PHE A 56 3.26 6.32 11.76
N PRO A 57 2.53 5.28 12.19
CA PRO A 57 2.81 4.63 13.47
C PRO A 57 4.19 3.97 13.43
N GLN A 58 4.97 4.16 14.48
CA GLN A 58 6.30 3.55 14.64
C GLN A 58 6.28 2.39 15.63
N HIS A 59 5.36 2.43 16.58
CA HIS A 59 5.23 1.44 17.65
C HIS A 59 3.79 1.00 17.80
N PHE A 60 3.60 -0.16 18.44
CA PHE A 60 2.27 -0.71 18.69
C PHE A 60 1.39 0.27 19.50
N GLU A 61 1.96 0.99 20.41
CA GLU A 61 1.27 1.98 21.25
C GLU A 61 0.68 3.13 20.43
N ASP A 62 1.31 3.48 19.31
CA ASP A 62 0.78 4.50 18.41
C ASP A 62 -0.55 4.06 17.79
N LEU A 63 -0.67 2.78 17.47
CA LEU A 63 -1.87 2.23 16.86
C LEU A 63 -3.11 2.32 17.77
N GLN A 64 -2.91 2.38 19.10
CA GLN A 64 -4.01 2.54 20.06
C GLN A 64 -4.77 3.86 19.89
N ARG A 65 -4.16 4.84 19.19
CA ARG A 65 -4.86 6.09 18.83
C ARG A 65 -6.00 5.87 17.84
N LEU A 66 -6.03 4.72 17.19
CA LEU A 66 -7.15 4.33 16.31
C LEU A 66 -8.35 3.80 17.10
N ASP A 67 -8.18 3.47 18.39
CA ASP A 67 -9.27 2.96 19.23
C ASP A 67 -10.41 3.98 19.32
N GLY A 68 -11.61 3.54 19.01
CA GLY A 68 -12.81 4.37 18.97
C GLY A 68 -12.91 5.32 17.77
N THR A 69 -12.00 5.25 16.81
CA THR A 69 -12.05 6.09 15.60
C THR A 69 -12.73 5.37 14.45
N ARG A 70 -13.21 6.14 13.47
CA ARG A 70 -13.68 5.63 12.19
C ARG A 70 -12.58 5.81 11.15
N VAL A 71 -12.37 4.75 10.36
CA VAL A 71 -11.47 4.76 9.20
C VAL A 71 -12.20 4.18 8.00
N TRP A 72 -11.68 4.41 6.81
CA TRP A 72 -12.23 3.86 5.57
C TRP A 72 -11.14 3.11 4.81
N MET A 73 -11.52 2.02 4.16
CA MET A 73 -10.57 1.26 3.35
C MET A 73 -10.10 2.07 2.13
N LYS A 74 -8.78 2.08 1.92
CA LYS A 74 -8.21 2.61 0.67
C LYS A 74 -8.40 1.63 -0.48
N ASN A 75 -8.38 2.16 -1.68
CA ASN A 75 -8.32 1.39 -2.91
C ASN A 75 -6.97 0.67 -3.08
N GLY A 76 -6.98 -0.43 -3.83
CA GLY A 76 -5.77 -1.16 -4.22
C GLY A 76 -5.29 -2.24 -3.25
N TYR A 77 -5.97 -2.40 -2.11
CA TYR A 77 -5.68 -3.46 -1.15
C TYR A 77 -6.95 -4.20 -0.79
N THR A 78 -6.93 -5.51 -0.98
CA THR A 78 -7.99 -6.41 -0.54
C THR A 78 -7.55 -7.12 0.73
N MET A 79 -8.14 -6.77 1.86
CA MET A 79 -7.79 -7.34 3.14
C MET A 79 -8.86 -8.32 3.61
N PRO A 80 -8.47 -9.56 4.00
CA PRO A 80 -9.39 -10.50 4.60
C PRO A 80 -9.81 -10.02 5.99
N TYR A 81 -11.05 -10.33 6.38
CA TYR A 81 -11.50 -10.09 7.73
C TYR A 81 -12.21 -11.31 8.31
N PHE A 82 -12.09 -11.44 9.61
CA PHE A 82 -12.50 -12.60 10.38
C PHE A 82 -13.41 -12.16 11.54
N PRO A 83 -14.34 -12.99 12.01
CA PRO A 83 -15.08 -12.69 13.22
C PRO A 83 -14.15 -12.53 14.40
N TYR A 84 -14.49 -11.61 15.29
CA TYR A 84 -13.80 -11.42 16.56
C TYR A 84 -14.76 -11.72 17.71
N GLU A 85 -14.54 -12.88 18.33
CA GLU A 85 -15.42 -13.40 19.40
C GLU A 85 -14.59 -13.80 20.61
N LYS A 86 -15.12 -13.54 21.81
CA LYS A 86 -14.48 -13.95 23.08
C LYS A 86 -12.99 -13.56 23.16
N GLU A 87 -12.66 -12.35 22.77
CA GLU A 87 -11.30 -11.79 22.76
C GLU A 87 -10.31 -12.55 21.82
N LYS A 88 -10.83 -13.21 20.78
CA LYS A 88 -10.02 -13.96 19.81
C LYS A 88 -10.47 -13.72 18.38
N VAL A 89 -9.50 -13.79 17.46
CA VAL A 89 -9.76 -13.80 16.02
C VAL A 89 -10.09 -15.22 15.58
N GLU A 90 -11.25 -15.42 14.98
CA GLU A 90 -11.74 -16.72 14.51
C GLU A 90 -11.25 -17.00 13.09
N PHE A 91 -9.97 -17.31 12.93
CA PHE A 91 -9.31 -17.50 11.63
C PHE A 91 -9.96 -18.57 10.74
N GLY A 92 -10.59 -19.58 11.32
CA GLY A 92 -11.29 -20.64 10.55
C GLY A 92 -12.58 -20.19 9.87
N LYS A 93 -13.04 -18.94 10.10
CA LYS A 93 -14.32 -18.41 9.60
C LYS A 93 -14.12 -17.10 8.87
N ARG A 94 -13.31 -17.09 7.82
CA ARG A 94 -13.16 -15.89 7.00
C ARG A 94 -14.52 -15.41 6.50
N VAL A 95 -14.87 -14.15 6.77
CA VAL A 95 -16.15 -13.57 6.37
C VAL A 95 -16.11 -13.10 4.91
N GLY A 96 -15.01 -12.45 4.53
CA GLY A 96 -14.87 -11.89 3.19
C GLY A 96 -13.61 -11.03 3.05
N LEU A 97 -13.68 -10.13 2.09
CA LEU A 97 -12.68 -9.10 1.84
C LEU A 97 -13.31 -7.73 2.12
N LEU A 98 -12.52 -6.83 2.71
CA LEU A 98 -12.90 -5.44 2.87
C LEU A 98 -12.85 -4.74 1.51
N LEU A 99 -13.85 -3.93 1.24
CA LEU A 99 -14.00 -3.22 -0.02
C LEU A 99 -13.50 -1.77 0.09
N PRO A 100 -13.05 -1.14 -1.00
CA PRO A 100 -12.68 0.27 -1.01
C PRO A 100 -13.81 1.17 -0.50
N ALA A 101 -13.48 2.30 0.08
CA ALA A 101 -14.39 3.27 0.71
C ALA A 101 -15.28 2.72 1.84
N GLN A 102 -15.17 1.42 2.17
CA GLN A 102 -15.92 0.83 3.28
C GLN A 102 -15.52 1.43 4.61
N ALA A 103 -16.49 1.96 5.35
CA ALA A 103 -16.29 2.51 6.69
C ALA A 103 -16.12 1.39 7.73
N LEU A 104 -15.16 1.56 8.64
CA LEU A 104 -14.86 0.66 9.74
C LEU A 104 -14.79 1.45 11.04
N ASP A 105 -15.62 1.11 12.02
CA ASP A 105 -15.58 1.68 13.37
C ASP A 105 -14.59 0.86 14.21
N VAL A 106 -13.34 1.31 14.30
CA VAL A 106 -12.27 0.62 15.05
C VAL A 106 -12.61 0.65 16.53
N LYS A 107 -12.55 -0.51 17.18
CA LYS A 107 -12.84 -0.66 18.61
C LYS A 107 -11.60 -0.82 19.45
N LYS A 108 -10.64 -1.60 18.93
CA LYS A 108 -9.35 -1.84 19.59
C LYS A 108 -8.34 -2.47 18.63
N ILE A 109 -7.08 -2.37 19.00
CA ILE A 109 -5.97 -3.01 18.30
C ILE A 109 -5.46 -4.18 19.15
N VAL A 110 -5.27 -5.34 18.52
CA VAL A 110 -4.84 -6.57 19.21
C VAL A 110 -3.68 -7.24 18.48
N LYS A 111 -2.86 -7.98 19.22
CA LYS A 111 -1.81 -8.84 18.67
C LYS A 111 -2.32 -10.29 18.71
N SER A 112 -2.24 -10.98 17.59
CA SER A 112 -2.63 -12.39 17.49
C SER A 112 -1.63 -13.17 16.65
N ALA A 113 -1.41 -14.45 16.99
CA ALA A 113 -0.63 -15.36 16.15
C ALA A 113 -1.56 -16.02 15.13
N VAL A 114 -1.15 -16.02 13.87
CA VAL A 114 -1.91 -16.68 12.79
C VAL A 114 -1.59 -18.17 12.81
N PRO A 115 -2.58 -19.08 12.93
CA PRO A 115 -2.36 -20.52 12.86
C PRO A 115 -1.82 -20.94 11.49
N ALA A 116 -0.95 -21.96 11.47
CA ALA A 116 -0.39 -22.51 10.23
C ALA A 116 -1.44 -23.14 9.28
N SER A 117 -2.66 -23.37 9.78
CA SER A 117 -3.77 -23.94 9.00
C SER A 117 -4.58 -22.88 8.23
N VAL A 118 -4.28 -21.61 8.38
CA VAL A 118 -4.98 -20.55 7.65
C VAL A 118 -4.37 -20.42 6.27
N ASP A 119 -5.14 -20.83 5.26
CA ASP A 119 -4.75 -20.73 3.85
C ASP A 119 -5.12 -19.31 3.32
N ASP A 120 -4.36 -18.32 3.72
CA ASP A 120 -4.51 -16.94 3.29
C ASP A 120 -3.13 -16.30 3.10
N ALA A 121 -3.09 -15.14 2.43
CA ALA A 121 -1.89 -14.32 2.25
C ALA A 121 -1.26 -13.82 3.58
N LEU A 122 -1.71 -14.35 4.71
CA LEU A 122 -1.20 -14.04 6.03
C LEU A 122 0.05 -14.88 6.31
N GLU A 123 1.13 -14.25 6.75
CA GLU A 123 2.33 -14.97 7.19
C GLU A 123 2.01 -15.83 8.42
N HIS A 124 2.18 -17.15 8.27
CA HIS A 124 1.93 -18.11 9.34
C HIS A 124 3.02 -18.08 10.41
N GLY A 125 2.60 -18.30 11.65
CA GLY A 125 3.54 -18.45 12.78
C GLY A 125 4.15 -17.13 13.29
N THR A 126 3.89 -16.02 12.65
CA THR A 126 4.26 -14.69 13.14
C THR A 126 3.13 -14.08 13.96
N ARG A 127 3.48 -13.24 14.93
CA ARG A 127 2.48 -12.38 15.57
C ARG A 127 2.10 -11.29 14.60
N GLN A 128 0.82 -11.18 14.32
CA GLN A 128 0.28 -10.08 13.53
C GLN A 128 -0.52 -9.12 14.39
N VAL A 129 -0.64 -7.89 13.91
CA VAL A 129 -1.46 -6.85 14.52
C VAL A 129 -2.77 -6.75 13.77
N PHE A 130 -3.87 -6.78 14.49
CA PHE A 130 -5.21 -6.70 13.94
C PHE A 130 -5.94 -5.47 14.47
N ALA A 131 -6.66 -4.80 13.59
CA ALA A 131 -7.70 -3.86 13.97
C ALA A 131 -9.00 -4.63 14.18
N VAL A 132 -9.56 -4.54 15.38
CA VAL A 132 -10.90 -5.03 15.69
C VAL A 132 -11.89 -3.90 15.42
N PHE A 133 -12.90 -4.16 14.61
CA PHE A 133 -13.82 -3.14 14.13
C PHE A 133 -15.26 -3.66 14.03
N GLU A 134 -16.19 -2.73 13.91
CA GLU A 134 -17.56 -2.97 13.49
C GLU A 134 -17.81 -2.30 12.14
N VAL A 135 -18.63 -2.93 11.31
CA VAL A 135 -19.09 -2.32 10.05
C VAL A 135 -20.40 -1.61 10.35
N PRO A 136 -20.55 -0.31 10.03
CA PRO A 136 -21.78 0.41 10.23
C PRO A 136 -23.00 -0.32 9.63
N GLY A 137 -24.04 -0.55 10.44
CA GLY A 137 -25.24 -1.27 10.02
C GLY A 137 -25.14 -2.81 10.05
N SER A 138 -23.99 -3.37 10.39
CA SER A 138 -23.81 -4.82 10.61
C SER A 138 -23.75 -5.13 12.11
N SER A 139 -24.06 -6.37 12.47
CA SER A 139 -23.91 -6.86 13.83
C SER A 139 -22.66 -7.70 13.97
N GLY A 140 -21.91 -7.49 15.07
CA GLY A 140 -20.71 -8.26 15.40
C GLY A 140 -19.42 -7.49 15.21
N GLN A 141 -18.38 -8.01 15.85
CA GLN A 141 -17.03 -7.48 15.74
C GLN A 141 -16.20 -8.36 14.80
N PHE A 142 -15.36 -7.71 14.04
CA PHE A 142 -14.48 -8.35 13.07
C PHE A 142 -13.05 -7.88 13.30
N ALA A 143 -12.09 -8.61 12.76
CA ALA A 143 -10.68 -8.27 12.82
C ALA A 143 -10.04 -8.41 11.43
N THR A 144 -9.22 -7.42 11.05
CA THR A 144 -8.39 -7.43 9.84
C THR A 144 -6.94 -7.17 10.18
N PRO A 145 -5.98 -7.82 9.50
CA PRO A 145 -4.56 -7.58 9.75
C PRO A 145 -4.15 -6.18 9.28
N ILE A 146 -3.41 -5.47 10.10
CA ILE A 146 -2.90 -4.11 9.83
C ILE A 146 -1.39 -3.97 10.03
N GLY A 147 -0.73 -5.05 10.42
CA GLY A 147 0.71 -5.07 10.64
C GLY A 147 1.21 -6.45 11.02
N ALA A 148 2.52 -6.63 10.91
CA ALA A 148 3.22 -7.86 11.26
C ALA A 148 4.37 -7.57 12.23
N LEU A 149 4.64 -8.53 13.12
CA LEU A 149 5.72 -8.49 14.10
C LEU A 149 6.67 -9.65 13.81
N GLN A 150 7.84 -9.36 13.24
CA GLN A 150 8.89 -10.34 12.99
C GLN A 150 10.05 -10.11 13.96
N GLY A 151 10.08 -10.88 15.04
CA GLY A 151 11.08 -10.70 16.09
C GLY A 151 10.94 -9.34 16.77
N SER A 152 11.96 -8.48 16.60
CA SER A 152 11.96 -7.09 17.08
C SER A 152 11.53 -6.08 16.01
N GLN A 153 11.27 -6.51 14.78
CA GLN A 153 10.83 -5.62 13.71
C GLN A 153 9.31 -5.53 13.70
N GLU A 154 8.80 -4.32 13.70
CA GLU A 154 7.39 -3.99 13.60
C GLU A 154 7.13 -3.33 12.25
N ALA A 155 6.19 -3.87 11.47
CA ALA A 155 5.76 -3.31 10.19
C ALA A 155 4.26 -3.05 10.24
N TYR A 156 3.85 -1.80 10.06
CA TYR A 156 2.45 -1.38 10.09
C TYR A 156 2.01 -0.88 8.72
N PHE A 157 0.83 -1.32 8.29
CA PHE A 157 0.30 -1.04 6.96
C PHE A 157 -0.88 -0.07 6.99
N THR A 158 -1.16 0.55 8.13
CA THR A 158 -2.34 1.38 8.34
C THR A 158 -2.46 2.52 7.33
N ASP A 159 -1.35 3.20 7.01
CA ASP A 159 -1.35 4.28 6.02
C ASP A 159 -1.53 3.81 4.57
N LEU A 160 -1.25 2.53 4.31
CA LEU A 160 -1.53 1.91 3.02
C LEU A 160 -2.99 1.46 2.91
N LEU A 161 -3.59 1.06 4.05
CA LEU A 161 -4.91 0.43 4.11
C LEU A 161 -6.05 1.42 4.35
N PHE A 162 -5.81 2.51 5.10
CA PHE A 162 -6.88 3.35 5.61
C PHE A 162 -6.78 4.81 5.19
N PHE A 163 -7.95 5.37 4.86
CA PHE A 163 -8.21 6.80 5.00
C PHE A 163 -8.63 7.07 6.45
N TYR A 164 -8.09 8.13 7.03
CA TYR A 164 -8.43 8.60 8.37
C TYR A 164 -9.47 9.71 8.39
N ASP A 165 -9.82 10.20 7.21
CA ASP A 165 -10.89 11.14 6.97
C ASP A 165 -11.86 10.53 5.95
N ASP A 166 -13.12 10.97 5.98
CA ASP A 166 -14.13 10.47 5.07
C ASP A 166 -13.74 10.74 3.61
N PRO A 167 -13.60 9.70 2.76
CA PRO A 167 -13.24 9.88 1.37
C PRO A 167 -14.23 10.75 0.59
N HIS A 168 -15.51 10.82 0.98
CA HIS A 168 -16.47 11.78 0.41
C HIS A 168 -16.07 13.23 0.68
N THR A 169 -15.37 13.50 1.78
CA THR A 169 -14.83 14.84 2.10
C THR A 169 -13.51 15.08 1.40
N ILE A 170 -12.66 14.05 1.27
CA ILE A 170 -11.36 14.15 0.59
C ILE A 170 -11.56 14.44 -0.90
N TYR A 171 -12.53 13.76 -1.53
CA TYR A 171 -12.87 13.86 -2.94
C TYR A 171 -14.26 14.52 -3.14
N ASP A 172 -14.51 15.61 -2.45
CA ASP A 172 -15.80 16.35 -2.47
C ASP A 172 -16.16 16.91 -3.85
N HIS A 173 -15.16 17.02 -4.72
CA HIS A 173 -15.32 17.47 -6.11
C HIS A 173 -15.90 16.38 -7.04
N TRP A 174 -16.00 15.13 -6.59
CA TRP A 174 -16.63 14.06 -7.38
C TRP A 174 -18.15 14.24 -7.46
N PRO A 175 -18.74 14.01 -8.65
CA PRO A 175 -20.18 14.06 -8.83
C PRO A 175 -20.93 13.06 -7.92
N LYS A 176 -22.15 13.42 -7.53
CA LYS A 176 -22.98 12.54 -6.66
C LYS A 176 -23.29 11.17 -7.27
N ASP A 177 -23.42 11.10 -8.58
CA ASP A 177 -23.68 9.83 -9.28
C ASP A 177 -22.45 8.94 -9.32
N VAL A 178 -21.23 9.52 -9.30
CA VAL A 178 -19.98 8.78 -9.11
C VAL A 178 -19.95 8.19 -7.70
N TRP A 179 -20.19 8.99 -6.67
CA TRP A 179 -20.26 8.49 -5.29
C TRP A 179 -21.32 7.41 -5.10
N THR A 180 -22.51 7.57 -5.70
CA THR A 180 -23.53 6.53 -5.68
C THR A 180 -23.04 5.21 -6.28
N ALA A 181 -22.21 5.27 -7.30
CA ALA A 181 -21.61 4.08 -7.89
C ALA A 181 -20.51 3.48 -7.02
N VAL A 182 -19.63 4.32 -6.47
CA VAL A 182 -18.57 3.91 -5.53
C VAL A 182 -19.18 3.20 -4.31
N ASP A 183 -20.17 3.80 -3.68
CA ASP A 183 -20.86 3.24 -2.50
C ASP A 183 -21.59 1.92 -2.82
N ALA A 184 -22.04 1.78 -4.05
CA ALA A 184 -22.68 0.54 -4.53
C ALA A 184 -21.68 -0.49 -5.06
N HIS A 185 -20.36 -0.20 -5.02
CA HIS A 185 -19.29 -1.02 -5.60
C HIS A 185 -19.55 -1.36 -7.08
N GLN A 186 -19.91 -0.34 -7.86
CA GLN A 186 -20.24 -0.46 -9.28
C GLN A 186 -19.37 0.48 -10.12
N VAL A 187 -18.85 -0.04 -11.22
CA VAL A 187 -18.15 0.77 -12.22
C VAL A 187 -19.12 1.29 -13.26
N LYS A 188 -19.01 2.56 -13.59
CA LYS A 188 -19.81 3.21 -14.66
C LYS A 188 -18.92 3.75 -15.77
N PRO A 189 -19.40 3.82 -17.00
CA PRO A 189 -18.70 4.49 -18.09
C PRO A 189 -18.44 5.97 -17.75
N GLY A 190 -17.23 6.44 -18.03
CA GLY A 190 -16.82 7.83 -17.79
C GLY A 190 -16.13 8.07 -16.44
N MET A 191 -16.06 7.06 -15.56
CA MET A 191 -15.27 7.14 -14.32
C MET A 191 -13.78 7.23 -14.62
N SER A 192 -13.06 8.04 -13.86
CA SER A 192 -11.61 8.08 -13.84
C SER A 192 -11.01 6.76 -13.31
N GLU A 193 -9.70 6.60 -13.44
CA GLU A 193 -9.00 5.43 -12.88
C GLU A 193 -9.17 5.35 -11.36
N LEU A 194 -9.06 6.48 -10.66
CA LEU A 194 -9.20 6.51 -9.20
C LEU A 194 -10.63 6.21 -8.77
N GLU A 195 -11.63 6.81 -9.42
CA GLU A 195 -13.05 6.54 -9.16
C GLU A 195 -13.38 5.05 -9.38
N THR A 196 -12.84 4.46 -10.47
CA THR A 196 -12.99 3.03 -10.75
C THR A 196 -12.35 2.17 -9.66
N ARG A 197 -11.11 2.49 -9.25
CA ARG A 197 -10.42 1.76 -8.18
C ARG A 197 -11.09 1.89 -6.82
N MET A 198 -11.79 2.99 -6.57
CA MET A 198 -12.57 3.18 -5.35
C MET A 198 -13.90 2.42 -5.37
N SER A 199 -14.32 1.92 -6.54
CA SER A 199 -15.57 1.16 -6.71
C SER A 199 -15.40 -0.37 -6.58
N ILE A 200 -14.15 -0.90 -6.73
CA ILE A 200 -13.90 -2.35 -6.83
C ILE A 200 -12.73 -2.83 -5.98
#